data_70c72c2f08164e4cf76502e279e9c239
#
_entry.id   70c72c2f08164e4cf76502e279e9c239
#
_cell.length_a   1.000
_cell.length_b   1.000
_cell.length_c   1.000
_cell.angle_alpha   90.00
_cell.angle_beta   90.00
_cell.angle_gamma   90.00
#
_symmetry.space_group_name_H-M   'P 1'
#
loop_
_entity.id
_entity.type
_entity.pdbx_description
1 polymer ?
#
loop_
_entity_poly.entity_id
_entity_poly.type
_entity_poly.pdbx_seq_one_letter_code
_entity_poly.pdbx_strand_id
1 'polypeptide(L)'
;MNTDTLMTKKDSKQMKYLQQAVRLLEKKGYREIKAELPDYESPTSFTERSSDKSYTPDLTGQKDFGKDYFQVVEGDKKNVQDVVSKWKLFANLAKIKNGQFYLLVPYGRKKYTTELLREYNIEAELMKLER
;
A
#
# COMPACT_ATOMS: atom_id res chain seq x y z
N MET A 1 14.11 21.08 -10.33
CA MET A 1 13.84 21.16 -9.94
C MET A 1 13.11 21.25 -9.07
N ASN A 2 12.48 21.40 -8.71
CA ASN A 2 11.80 21.56 -7.84
C ASN A 2 10.54 20.93 -7.69
N THR A 3 10.29 19.84 -8.25
CA THR A 3 9.15 18.96 -8.07
C THR A 3 9.06 18.53 -6.65
N ASP A 4 10.19 18.32 -6.04
CA ASP A 4 10.21 17.91 -4.64
C ASP A 4 9.55 18.93 -3.73
N THR A 5 9.72 20.19 -4.05
CA THR A 5 9.14 21.25 -3.26
C THR A 5 7.62 21.22 -3.29
N LEU A 6 7.06 20.86 -4.43
CA LEU A 6 5.63 20.86 -4.61
C LEU A 6 4.93 19.73 -3.85
N MET A 7 5.67 18.70 -3.47
CA MET A 7 5.06 17.52 -2.88
C MET A 7 5.30 17.40 -1.39
N THR A 8 5.64 18.49 -0.76
CA THR A 8 6.22 18.42 0.55
C THR A 8 5.37 17.85 1.64
N LYS A 9 4.26 18.47 1.99
CA LYS A 9 3.56 18.07 3.21
C LYS A 9 2.92 16.70 3.14
N LYS A 10 2.21 16.46 2.07
CA LYS A 10 1.53 15.19 1.90
C LYS A 10 2.53 14.05 1.80
N ASP A 11 3.60 14.30 1.05
CA ASP A 11 4.61 13.28 0.87
C ASP A 11 5.41 13.03 2.13
N SER A 12 5.62 14.06 2.94
CA SER A 12 6.31 13.87 4.23
C SER A 12 5.53 12.96 5.15
N LYS A 13 4.22 13.13 5.20
CA LYS A 13 3.39 12.30 6.05
C LYS A 13 3.36 10.87 5.52
N GLN A 14 3.21 10.73 4.20
CA GLN A 14 3.23 9.43 3.56
C GLN A 14 4.56 8.73 3.82
N MET A 15 5.66 9.46 3.73
CA MET A 15 6.97 8.89 3.98
C MET A 15 7.11 8.41 5.41
N LYS A 16 6.57 9.13 6.37
CA LYS A 16 6.61 8.69 7.75
C LYS A 16 5.87 7.38 7.95
N TYR A 17 4.72 7.25 7.31
CA TYR A 17 3.95 6.01 7.38
C TYR A 17 4.74 4.86 6.76
N LEU A 18 5.37 5.10 5.62
CA LEU A 18 6.14 4.06 4.95
C LEU A 18 7.38 3.68 5.74
N GLN A 19 8.06 4.65 6.35
CA GLN A 19 9.21 4.36 7.19
C GLN A 19 8.82 3.51 8.38
N GLN A 20 7.69 3.83 8.99
CA GLN A 20 7.18 3.03 10.09
C GLN A 20 6.86 1.61 9.65
N ALA A 21 6.23 1.49 8.49
CA ALA A 21 5.86 0.18 7.97
C ALA A 21 7.09 -0.67 7.64
N VAL A 22 8.12 -0.05 7.05
CA VAL A 22 9.35 -0.77 6.75
C VAL A 22 9.97 -1.33 8.02
N ARG A 23 10.01 -0.53 9.07
CA ARG A 23 10.56 -1.00 10.35
C ARG A 23 9.76 -2.18 10.89
N LEU A 24 8.44 -2.14 10.74
CA LEU A 24 7.60 -3.25 11.15
C LEU A 24 7.90 -4.52 10.35
N LEU A 25 8.08 -4.37 9.05
CA LEU A 25 8.38 -5.50 8.20
C LEU A 25 9.74 -6.10 8.53
N GLU A 26 10.73 -5.27 8.78
CA GLU A 26 12.05 -5.75 9.18
C GLU A 26 11.97 -6.56 10.45
N LYS A 27 11.21 -6.07 11.43
CA LYS A 27 11.04 -6.80 12.67
C LYS A 27 10.35 -8.14 12.48
N LYS A 28 9.46 -8.21 11.51
CA LYS A 28 8.72 -9.44 11.24
C LYS A 28 9.48 -10.42 10.36
N GLY A 29 10.68 -10.05 9.94
CA GLY A 29 11.52 -10.97 9.17
C GLY A 29 11.31 -10.95 7.67
N TYR A 30 10.68 -9.92 7.14
CA TYR A 30 10.51 -9.82 5.71
C TYR A 30 11.85 -9.60 5.01
N ARG A 31 11.97 -10.15 3.81
CA ARG A 31 13.14 -9.99 2.95
C ARG A 31 12.76 -9.23 1.70
N GLU A 32 13.75 -8.74 0.98
CA GLU A 32 13.56 -8.05 -0.30
C GLU A 32 12.47 -6.99 -0.20
N ILE A 33 12.58 -6.16 0.81
CA ILE A 33 11.61 -5.10 1.03
C ILE A 33 11.83 -4.01 -0.02
N LYS A 34 10.76 -3.68 -0.74
CA LYS A 34 10.76 -2.58 -1.69
C LYS A 34 9.72 -1.56 -1.25
N ALA A 35 10.07 -0.30 -1.35
CA ALA A 35 9.20 0.75 -0.84
C ALA A 35 9.36 2.02 -1.66
N GLU A 36 8.29 2.81 -1.70
CA GLU A 36 8.35 4.12 -2.35
C GLU A 36 9.01 5.12 -1.40
N LEU A 37 10.26 4.85 -1.09
CA LEU A 37 11.11 5.66 -0.22
C LEU A 37 12.45 5.87 -0.89
N PRO A 38 13.13 7.00 -0.62
CA PRO A 38 14.37 7.33 -1.32
C PRO A 38 15.47 6.28 -1.26
N ASP A 39 15.59 5.60 -0.15
CA ASP A 39 16.68 4.64 0.03
C ASP A 39 16.31 3.21 -0.33
N TYR A 40 15.18 3.03 -0.98
CA TYR A 40 14.69 1.70 -1.30
C TYR A 40 14.39 1.59 -2.78
N GLU A 41 14.52 0.38 -3.30
CA GLU A 41 14.07 0.10 -4.65
C GLU A 41 12.55 0.19 -4.67
N SER A 42 11.99 0.79 -5.73
CA SER A 42 10.54 0.91 -5.84
C SER A 42 9.89 -0.42 -6.18
N PRO A 43 8.70 -0.68 -5.63
CA PRO A 43 7.95 -1.86 -6.07
C PRO A 43 7.58 -1.77 -7.53
N THR A 44 7.29 -2.92 -8.12
CA THR A 44 6.89 -2.99 -9.53
C THR A 44 5.52 -2.37 -9.73
N SER A 45 5.37 -1.60 -10.80
CA SER A 45 4.08 -1.03 -11.18
C SER A 45 3.31 -2.01 -12.04
N PHE A 46 1.99 -1.94 -11.96
CA PHE A 46 1.10 -2.80 -12.73
C PHE A 46 0.09 -1.95 -13.48
N THR A 47 -0.13 -2.28 -14.74
CA THR A 47 -1.06 -1.55 -15.57
C THR A 47 -2.33 -2.37 -15.73
N GLU A 48 -3.46 -1.72 -15.46
CA GLU A 48 -4.76 -2.35 -15.64
C GLU A 48 -5.14 -2.31 -17.11
N ARG A 49 -5.40 -3.48 -17.70
CA ARG A 49 -5.68 -3.55 -19.14
C ARG A 49 -6.86 -2.74 -19.59
N SER A 50 -7.92 -2.77 -18.79
CA SER A 50 -9.18 -2.15 -19.22
C SER A 50 -9.15 -0.64 -19.24
N SER A 51 -8.26 -0.03 -18.45
CA SER A 51 -8.27 1.42 -18.30
C SER A 51 -6.92 2.08 -18.56
N ASP A 52 -5.88 1.28 -18.82
CA ASP A 52 -4.52 1.79 -19.00
C ASP A 52 -3.98 2.52 -17.79
N LYS A 53 -4.65 2.38 -16.64
CA LYS A 53 -4.16 2.99 -15.42
C LYS A 53 -3.08 2.11 -14.80
N SER A 54 -2.04 2.74 -14.28
CA SER A 54 -0.96 2.04 -13.62
C SER A 54 -1.00 2.29 -12.13
N TYR A 55 -0.75 1.25 -11.36
CA TYR A 55 -0.73 1.34 -9.91
C TYR A 55 0.55 0.73 -9.38
N THR A 56 1.15 1.41 -8.40
CA THR A 56 2.36 0.93 -7.75
C THR A 56 2.05 0.72 -6.28
N PRO A 57 2.29 -0.48 -5.74
CA PRO A 57 2.10 -0.67 -4.29
C PRO A 57 3.06 0.22 -3.54
N ASP A 58 2.66 0.68 -2.37
CA ASP A 58 3.54 1.50 -1.56
C ASP A 58 4.72 0.70 -1.02
N LEU A 59 4.51 -0.59 -0.79
CA LEU A 59 5.50 -1.41 -0.11
C LEU A 59 5.25 -2.87 -0.44
N THR A 60 6.32 -3.63 -0.68
CA THR A 60 6.22 -5.08 -0.84
C THR A 60 7.34 -5.73 -0.07
N GLY A 61 7.15 -7.00 0.29
CA GLY A 61 8.18 -7.76 0.98
C GLY A 61 7.94 -9.24 0.80
N GLN A 62 9.01 -10.02 0.97
CA GLN A 62 8.92 -11.47 0.84
C GLN A 62 9.00 -12.12 2.19
N LYS A 63 8.15 -13.07 2.44
CA LYS A 63 8.14 -13.81 3.67
C LYS A 63 7.76 -15.24 3.36
N ASP A 64 8.50 -16.19 3.93
CA ASP A 64 8.31 -17.60 3.64
C ASP A 64 8.41 -17.83 2.14
N PHE A 65 7.35 -18.27 1.49
CA PHE A 65 7.37 -18.54 0.05
C PHE A 65 6.49 -17.58 -0.73
N GLY A 66 6.03 -16.51 -0.10
CA GLY A 66 5.09 -15.60 -0.72
C GLY A 66 5.56 -14.17 -0.73
N LYS A 67 4.90 -13.38 -1.54
CA LYS A 67 5.15 -11.95 -1.62
C LYS A 67 3.91 -11.22 -1.12
N ASP A 68 4.12 -10.38 -0.11
CA ASP A 68 3.03 -9.60 0.47
C ASP A 68 3.05 -8.18 -0.08
N TYR A 69 1.87 -7.63 -0.24
CA TYR A 69 1.67 -6.29 -0.79
C TYR A 69 1.06 -5.41 0.28
N PHE A 70 1.55 -4.17 0.36
CA PHE A 70 1.12 -3.24 1.40
C PHE A 70 0.77 -1.89 0.78
N GLN A 71 -0.33 -1.33 1.23
CA GLN A 71 -0.78 -0.05 0.70
C GLN A 71 -1.30 0.81 1.85
N VAL A 72 -0.80 2.04 1.94
CA VAL A 72 -1.27 2.98 2.95
C VAL A 72 -2.66 3.47 2.55
N VAL A 73 -3.58 3.46 3.49
CA VAL A 73 -4.93 3.97 3.24
C VAL A 73 -4.89 5.49 3.23
N GLU A 74 -5.24 6.07 2.10
CA GLU A 74 -5.29 7.52 1.95
C GLU A 74 -6.62 8.06 2.43
N GLY A 75 -6.75 9.37 2.43
CA GLY A 75 -7.94 10.01 2.94
C GLY A 75 -9.18 9.75 2.11
N ASP A 76 -10.29 10.06 2.70
CA ASP A 76 -11.60 9.80 2.10
C ASP A 76 -11.92 10.71 0.91
N LYS A 77 -11.06 11.66 0.61
CA LYS A 77 -11.30 12.56 -0.51
C LYS A 77 -10.84 12.00 -1.84
N LYS A 78 -10.22 10.84 -1.82
CA LYS A 78 -9.78 10.21 -3.06
C LYS A 78 -10.95 9.60 -3.80
N ASN A 79 -10.78 9.47 -5.11
CA ASN A 79 -11.79 8.82 -5.93
C ASN A 79 -11.95 7.37 -5.49
N VAL A 80 -13.14 7.02 -5.02
CA VAL A 80 -13.40 5.70 -4.46
C VAL A 80 -13.17 4.60 -5.49
N GLN A 81 -13.56 4.85 -6.75
CA GLN A 81 -13.39 3.83 -7.78
C GLN A 81 -11.92 3.51 -8.03
N ASP A 82 -11.07 4.53 -8.03
CA ASP A 82 -9.63 4.29 -8.17
C ASP A 82 -9.08 3.53 -6.98
N VAL A 83 -9.49 3.88 -5.78
CA VAL A 83 -9.05 3.20 -4.57
C VAL A 83 -9.45 1.73 -4.62
N VAL A 84 -10.70 1.47 -4.96
CA VAL A 84 -11.21 0.11 -5.02
C VAL A 84 -10.49 -0.71 -6.08
N SER A 85 -10.28 -0.12 -7.26
CA SER A 85 -9.57 -0.81 -8.35
C SER A 85 -8.15 -1.18 -7.93
N LYS A 86 -7.47 -0.24 -7.29
CA LYS A 86 -6.11 -0.46 -6.81
C LYS A 86 -6.07 -1.59 -5.78
N TRP A 87 -6.96 -1.54 -4.80
CA TRP A 87 -6.97 -2.54 -3.75
C TRP A 87 -7.30 -3.93 -4.29
N LYS A 88 -8.25 -4.01 -5.22
CA LYS A 88 -8.59 -5.29 -5.84
C LYS A 88 -7.41 -5.88 -6.61
N LEU A 89 -6.71 -5.01 -7.34
CA LEU A 89 -5.55 -5.45 -8.09
C LEU A 89 -4.48 -6.02 -7.15
N PHE A 90 -4.17 -5.30 -6.08
CA PHE A 90 -3.13 -5.76 -5.15
C PHE A 90 -3.54 -7.03 -4.41
N ALA A 91 -4.82 -7.16 -4.08
CA ALA A 91 -5.31 -8.38 -3.46
C ALA A 91 -5.13 -9.59 -4.39
N ASN A 92 -5.42 -9.39 -5.68
CA ASN A 92 -5.24 -10.46 -6.67
C ASN A 92 -3.77 -10.80 -6.87
N LEU A 93 -2.92 -9.79 -6.94
CA LEU A 93 -1.49 -10.02 -7.11
C LEU A 93 -0.91 -10.79 -5.93
N ALA A 94 -1.33 -10.45 -4.73
CA ALA A 94 -0.87 -11.14 -3.54
C ALA A 94 -1.26 -12.62 -3.62
N LYS A 95 -2.48 -12.89 -4.04
CA LYS A 95 -2.96 -14.25 -4.17
C LYS A 95 -2.12 -15.04 -5.17
N ILE A 96 -1.83 -14.43 -6.31
CA ILE A 96 -1.01 -15.08 -7.35
C ILE A 96 0.38 -15.40 -6.81
N LYS A 97 0.91 -14.53 -5.96
CA LYS A 97 2.25 -14.69 -5.41
C LYS A 97 2.27 -15.45 -4.09
N ASN A 98 1.18 -16.10 -3.72
CA ASN A 98 1.08 -16.86 -2.47
C ASN A 98 1.28 -16.01 -1.23
N GLY A 99 0.88 -14.75 -1.30
CA GLY A 99 1.05 -13.83 -0.20
C GLY A 99 -0.26 -13.21 0.24
N GLN A 100 -0.15 -12.17 1.03
CA GLN A 100 -1.30 -11.45 1.57
C GLN A 100 -1.24 -9.99 1.14
N PHE A 101 -2.43 -9.40 1.04
CA PHE A 101 -2.53 -7.96 0.82
C PHE A 101 -2.87 -7.30 2.15
N TYR A 102 -2.06 -6.32 2.54
CA TYR A 102 -2.27 -5.58 3.78
C TYR A 102 -2.58 -4.14 3.49
N LEU A 103 -3.55 -3.61 4.22
CA LEU A 103 -3.80 -2.18 4.22
C LEU A 103 -3.19 -1.60 5.48
N LEU A 104 -2.31 -0.63 5.29
CA LEU A 104 -1.67 0.08 6.39
C LEU A 104 -2.60 1.22 6.77
N VAL A 105 -3.17 1.15 7.97
CA VAL A 105 -4.28 2.01 8.35
C VAL A 105 -3.81 3.08 9.33
N PRO A 106 -3.71 4.33 8.89
CA PRO A 106 -3.39 5.42 9.79
C PRO A 106 -4.51 5.66 10.80
N TYR A 107 -4.16 6.34 11.87
CA TYR A 107 -5.12 6.67 12.92
C TYR A 107 -6.35 7.36 12.33
N GLY A 108 -7.51 6.90 12.74
CA GLY A 108 -8.76 7.50 12.33
C GLY A 108 -9.35 7.00 11.01
N ARG A 109 -8.70 6.05 10.36
CA ARG A 109 -9.18 5.57 9.05
C ARG A 109 -9.70 4.15 9.05
N LYS A 110 -9.79 3.54 10.22
CA LYS A 110 -10.21 2.13 10.29
C LYS A 110 -11.64 1.93 9.80
N LYS A 111 -12.53 2.81 10.21
CA LYS A 111 -13.94 2.66 9.84
C LYS A 111 -14.12 2.77 8.33
N TYR A 112 -13.51 3.78 7.73
CA TYR A 112 -13.55 3.98 6.29
C TYR A 112 -13.01 2.75 5.57
N THR A 113 -11.87 2.25 6.01
CA THR A 113 -11.23 1.10 5.40
C THR A 113 -12.12 -0.13 5.46
N THR A 114 -12.64 -0.41 6.65
CA THR A 114 -13.47 -1.59 6.87
C THR A 114 -14.74 -1.54 6.03
N GLU A 115 -15.33 -0.36 5.90
CA GLU A 115 -16.54 -0.21 5.10
C GLU A 115 -16.28 -0.49 3.63
N LEU A 116 -15.17 0.00 3.10
CA LEU A 116 -14.84 -0.25 1.70
C LEU A 116 -14.56 -1.72 1.44
N LEU A 117 -13.83 -2.37 2.34
CA LEU A 117 -13.53 -3.79 2.18
C LEU A 117 -14.81 -4.61 2.12
N ARG A 118 -15.76 -4.28 2.98
CA ARG A 118 -17.01 -5.00 3.03
C ARG A 118 -17.88 -4.70 1.83
N GLU A 119 -18.03 -3.43 1.51
CA GLU A 119 -18.90 -3.02 0.42
C GLU A 119 -18.47 -3.59 -0.92
N TYR A 120 -17.17 -3.62 -1.17
CA TYR A 120 -16.63 -4.08 -2.46
C TYR A 120 -16.06 -5.48 -2.41
N ASN A 121 -16.23 -6.15 -1.27
CA ASN A 121 -15.81 -7.54 -1.12
C ASN A 121 -14.33 -7.76 -1.44
N ILE A 122 -13.48 -6.97 -0.81
CA ILE A 122 -12.04 -7.03 -1.03
C ILE A 122 -11.38 -7.76 0.13
N GLU A 123 -10.53 -8.74 -0.19
CA GLU A 123 -9.79 -9.49 0.82
C GLU A 123 -8.50 -8.75 1.17
N ALA A 124 -8.38 -8.32 2.40
CA ALA A 124 -7.17 -7.66 2.88
C ALA A 124 -7.08 -7.78 4.38
N GLU A 125 -5.84 -7.79 4.87
CA GLU A 125 -5.59 -7.72 6.30
C GLU A 125 -5.28 -6.28 6.65
N LEU A 126 -5.57 -5.90 7.88
CA LEU A 126 -5.31 -4.55 8.32
C LEU A 126 -4.08 -4.51 9.21
N MET A 127 -3.25 -3.51 9.00
CA MET A 127 -2.07 -3.29 9.84
C MET A 127 -2.13 -1.86 10.33
N LYS A 128 -2.29 -1.70 11.63
CA LYS A 128 -2.46 -0.38 12.22
C LYS A 128 -1.13 0.38 12.22
N LEU A 129 -1.19 1.65 11.85
CA LEU A 129 -0.05 2.54 11.93
C LEU A 129 -0.21 3.48 13.11
N GLU A 130 0.91 3.79 13.77
CA GLU A 130 0.93 4.76 14.84
C GLU A 130 0.90 6.16 14.28
N ARG A 131 0.52 7.11 15.11
CA ARG A 131 0.52 8.51 14.70
C ARG A 131 1.90 9.02 14.38
#